data_80b23215d2aae6f9251fb6e1cd4afaf1
#
_entry.id   80b23215d2aae6f9251fb6e1cd4afaf1
#
_cell.length_a   1.000
_cell.length_b   1.000
_cell.length_c   1.000
_cell.angle_alpha   90.00
_cell.angle_beta   90.00
_cell.angle_gamma   90.00
#
_symmetry.space_group_name_H-M   'P 1'
#
loop_
_entity.id
_entity.type
_entity.pdbx_description
1 polymer ?
#
loop_
_entity_poly.entity_id
_entity_poly.type
_entity_poly.pdbx_seq_one_letter_code
_entity_poly.pdbx_strand_id
1 'polypeptide(L)'
;MLFARKRTSTHRWGIETILYALALTLAASVFLKAIVDVDSNYDPGWYHIPFAGRLGGILPRAMFIGDEKWFEPRFDGFPLLAHFLQGIFWRITGRIQSTNLVSFLAIVGYWFFLRSYFKVPLYLSIIALFSIPLVINHASTSFVDLLGNVGTSILVMMTYSFYKNRQLPKLNELFIAFVGAAIAANTKTQLQPLVLVILIVVGIRLCWLYWRHKPAVGVIKTVSVTLLATLIIFATPVKNTVLYGNPLYPIKVEVAGIVLNHKLTPEAYEEGNRQRNWVTSVLEINAPFTWTPDQWGDDPDRNRRGGFFGAYVVFNLLLLLGFWVRELIQNKSLPPTERSREARYAVFTAIAMSIVPLNFPQSHELRYFMYWMITLVSLNLYLICLPKGKWLQPKYMALVYLIFLTIVLSKIGRFAAIPSFHTLDKYIEHGVKPEFLARIKPDEKVCLISEHMGEDVQNAPVASLKYAYLYSSYFHPELNYDYSIQAALDPQACDERIIIPSK
;
A
#
# COMPACT_ATOMS: atom_id res chain seq x y z
N MET A 1 67.54 -4.99 10.62
CA MET A 1 66.84 -4.29 9.53
C MET A 1 65.68 -5.18 9.05
N LEU A 2 64.50 -4.92 9.56
CA LEU A 2 63.27 -5.61 9.21
C LEU A 2 62.43 -4.65 8.36
N PHE A 3 62.40 -4.84 7.07
CA PHE A 3 61.53 -4.11 6.14
C PHE A 3 60.09 -4.61 6.29
N ALA A 4 59.28 -3.84 7.03
CA ALA A 4 57.85 -4.02 7.05
C ALA A 4 57.25 -3.66 5.66
N ARG A 5 56.87 -4.66 4.89
CA ARG A 5 56.17 -4.51 3.62
C ARG A 5 54.76 -3.98 3.91
N LYS A 6 54.57 -2.67 3.78
CA LYS A 6 53.24 -2.04 3.75
C LYS A 6 52.45 -2.69 2.60
N ARG A 7 51.52 -3.58 2.93
CA ARG A 7 50.48 -4.03 1.99
C ARG A 7 49.61 -2.81 1.65
N THR A 8 49.86 -2.22 0.49
CA THR A 8 48.89 -1.32 -0.14
C THR A 8 47.65 -2.14 -0.45
N SER A 9 46.64 -2.04 0.37
CA SER A 9 45.33 -2.60 0.06
C SER A 9 44.78 -1.79 -1.10
N THR A 10 44.91 -2.27 -2.31
CA THR A 10 44.10 -1.83 -3.44
C THR A 10 42.65 -2.10 -3.03
N HIS A 11 41.88 -1.05 -2.73
CA HIS A 11 40.46 -1.07 -2.45
C HIS A 11 39.76 -1.60 -3.73
N ARG A 12 39.74 -2.90 -3.92
CA ARG A 12 38.86 -3.52 -4.91
C ARG A 12 37.46 -3.42 -4.34
N TRP A 13 36.64 -2.58 -4.94
CA TRP A 13 35.23 -2.51 -4.66
C TRP A 13 34.64 -3.92 -4.79
N GLY A 14 34.20 -4.50 -3.68
CA GLY A 14 33.55 -5.81 -3.70
C GLY A 14 32.17 -5.71 -4.38
N ILE A 15 31.68 -6.80 -4.94
CA ILE A 15 30.33 -6.86 -5.55
C ILE A 15 29.27 -6.28 -4.63
N GLU A 16 29.36 -6.52 -3.31
CA GLU A 16 28.40 -6.00 -2.34
C GLU A 16 28.39 -4.46 -2.27
N THR A 17 29.56 -3.82 -2.37
CA THR A 17 29.66 -2.36 -2.37
C THR A 17 28.96 -1.78 -3.61
N ILE A 18 29.14 -2.41 -4.77
CA ILE A 18 28.47 -1.99 -6.01
C ILE A 18 26.96 -2.16 -5.87
N LEU A 19 26.50 -3.30 -5.33
CA LEU A 19 25.07 -3.55 -5.10
C LEU A 19 24.46 -2.55 -4.12
N TYR A 20 25.18 -2.17 -3.04
CA TYR A 20 24.75 -1.10 -2.14
C TYR A 20 24.65 0.24 -2.86
N ALA A 21 25.64 0.61 -3.66
CA ALA A 21 25.62 1.86 -4.41
C ALA A 21 24.42 1.91 -5.36
N LEU A 22 24.19 0.86 -6.15
CA LEU A 22 23.05 0.77 -7.07
C LEU A 22 21.70 0.84 -6.33
N ALA A 23 21.53 0.08 -5.24
CA ALA A 23 20.33 0.07 -4.45
C ALA A 23 20.03 1.45 -3.83
N LEU A 24 21.03 2.11 -3.26
CA LEU A 24 20.89 3.45 -2.67
C LEU A 24 20.63 4.52 -3.72
N THR A 25 21.27 4.44 -4.88
CA THR A 25 21.00 5.37 -6.01
C THR A 25 19.54 5.24 -6.47
N LEU A 26 19.04 4.03 -6.61
CA LEU A 26 17.65 3.80 -6.97
C LEU A 26 16.70 4.34 -5.89
N ALA A 27 16.94 4.02 -4.62
CA ALA A 27 16.13 4.54 -3.53
C ALA A 27 16.15 6.07 -3.46
N ALA A 28 17.31 6.70 -3.69
CA ALA A 28 17.45 8.15 -3.76
C ALA A 28 16.68 8.75 -4.96
N SER A 29 16.69 8.07 -6.11
CA SER A 29 15.92 8.51 -7.29
C SER A 29 14.40 8.48 -7.03
N VAL A 30 13.90 7.38 -6.44
CA VAL A 30 12.47 7.26 -6.06
C VAL A 30 12.10 8.29 -4.97
N PHE A 31 12.98 8.53 -4.00
CA PHE A 31 12.80 9.58 -3.00
C PHE A 31 12.71 10.97 -3.65
N LEU A 32 13.67 11.28 -4.54
CA LEU A 32 13.67 12.55 -5.25
C LEU A 32 12.38 12.75 -6.05
N LYS A 33 11.91 11.69 -6.72
CA LYS A 33 10.61 11.72 -7.39
C LYS A 33 9.47 12.04 -6.42
N ALA A 34 9.43 11.38 -5.27
CA ALA A 34 8.38 11.58 -4.26
C ALA A 34 8.32 13.03 -3.73
N ILE A 35 9.46 13.74 -3.64
CA ILE A 35 9.50 15.12 -3.11
C ILE A 35 9.38 16.19 -4.18
N VAL A 36 9.57 15.85 -5.45
CA VAL A 36 9.54 16.81 -6.57
C VAL A 36 8.22 16.76 -7.32
N ASP A 37 7.71 15.57 -7.62
CA ASP A 37 6.54 15.40 -8.47
C ASP A 37 5.23 15.47 -7.67
N VAL A 38 4.25 16.20 -8.18
CA VAL A 38 2.85 16.09 -7.73
C VAL A 38 2.24 14.85 -8.35
N ASP A 39 1.52 14.07 -7.54
CA ASP A 39 0.82 12.89 -8.04
C ASP A 39 -0.43 13.27 -8.83
N SER A 40 -0.39 13.07 -10.14
CA SER A 40 -1.49 13.37 -11.07
C SER A 40 -2.39 12.16 -11.38
N ASN A 41 -2.22 11.04 -10.66
CA ASN A 41 -3.08 9.89 -10.84
C ASN A 41 -4.54 10.20 -10.45
N TYR A 42 -5.46 9.37 -10.93
CA TYR A 42 -6.90 9.58 -10.75
C TYR A 42 -7.31 9.58 -9.27
N ASP A 43 -7.11 8.48 -8.54
CA ASP A 43 -7.51 8.37 -7.13
C ASP A 43 -6.84 9.41 -6.21
N PRO A 44 -5.50 9.67 -6.31
CA PRO A 44 -4.85 10.76 -5.60
C PRO A 44 -5.49 12.12 -5.85
N GLY A 45 -5.73 12.47 -7.10
CA GLY A 45 -6.32 13.76 -7.46
C GLY A 45 -7.81 13.87 -7.08
N TRP A 46 -8.53 12.75 -7.01
CA TRP A 46 -9.94 12.75 -6.68
C TRP A 46 -10.21 12.80 -5.18
N TYR A 47 -9.61 11.93 -4.36
CA TYR A 47 -9.96 11.87 -2.94
C TYR A 47 -8.77 11.77 -1.98
N HIS A 48 -7.62 11.17 -2.36
CA HIS A 48 -6.51 11.02 -1.41
C HIS A 48 -5.93 12.37 -0.99
N ILE A 49 -5.58 13.23 -1.94
CA ILE A 49 -5.04 14.57 -1.67
C ILE A 49 -6.09 15.47 -1.01
N PRO A 50 -7.36 15.55 -1.47
CA PRO A 50 -8.41 16.28 -0.76
C PRO A 50 -8.62 15.82 0.68
N PHE A 51 -8.65 14.51 0.95
CA PHE A 51 -8.77 14.00 2.31
C PHE A 51 -7.57 14.39 3.18
N ALA A 52 -6.35 14.28 2.63
CA ALA A 52 -5.14 14.72 3.31
C ALA A 52 -5.19 16.23 3.63
N GLY A 53 -5.59 17.05 2.68
CA GLY A 53 -5.73 18.50 2.86
C GLY A 53 -6.73 18.86 3.96
N ARG A 54 -7.89 18.19 4.02
CA ARG A 54 -8.89 18.36 5.09
C ARG A 54 -8.35 17.96 6.45
N LEU A 55 -7.73 16.78 6.55
CA LEU A 55 -7.17 16.29 7.81
C LEU A 55 -5.98 17.12 8.28
N GLY A 56 -5.22 17.68 7.35
CA GLY A 56 -4.14 18.63 7.62
C GLY A 56 -4.63 20.03 8.00
N GLY A 57 -5.94 20.32 7.88
CA GLY A 57 -6.51 21.67 8.09
C GLY A 57 -6.02 22.68 7.05
N ILE A 58 -5.74 22.23 5.85
CA ILE A 58 -5.29 23.02 4.68
C ILE A 58 -6.49 23.38 3.82
N LEU A 59 -7.38 22.40 3.58
CA LEU A 59 -8.59 22.57 2.80
C LEU A 59 -9.82 22.60 3.74
N PRO A 60 -10.76 23.53 3.52
CA PRO A 60 -11.96 23.61 4.37
C PRO A 60 -12.90 22.42 4.15
N ARG A 61 -13.61 22.01 5.20
CA ARG A 61 -14.57 20.89 5.11
C ARG A 61 -15.78 21.26 4.24
N ALA A 62 -16.23 22.50 4.33
CA ALA A 62 -17.39 22.99 3.60
C ALA A 62 -17.21 23.06 2.07
N MET A 63 -16.02 22.69 1.57
CA MET A 63 -15.67 22.74 0.16
C MET A 63 -16.51 21.80 -0.74
N PHE A 64 -17.08 20.72 -0.16
CA PHE A 64 -17.80 19.69 -0.92
C PHE A 64 -19.27 19.65 -0.52
N ILE A 65 -19.99 20.74 -0.71
CA ILE A 65 -21.43 20.82 -0.46
C ILE A 65 -22.18 20.07 -1.57
N GLY A 66 -23.13 19.22 -1.18
CA GLY A 66 -23.99 18.48 -2.13
C GLY A 66 -23.48 17.12 -2.56
N ASP A 67 -22.27 16.70 -2.15
CA ASP A 67 -21.75 15.35 -2.44
C ASP A 67 -22.00 14.36 -1.29
N GLU A 68 -23.25 14.26 -0.84
CA GLU A 68 -23.65 13.29 0.18
C GLU A 68 -23.55 11.82 -0.30
N LYS A 69 -23.44 11.60 -1.60
CA LYS A 69 -23.43 10.27 -2.20
C LYS A 69 -22.04 9.63 -2.28
N TRP A 70 -21.00 10.40 -2.62
CA TRP A 70 -19.74 9.83 -3.03
C TRP A 70 -18.56 10.22 -2.15
N PHE A 71 -18.30 11.50 -1.95
CA PHE A 71 -17.09 12.00 -1.30
C PHE A 71 -17.24 11.96 0.24
N GLU A 72 -18.29 12.56 0.79
CA GLU A 72 -18.49 12.65 2.25
C GLU A 72 -18.65 11.28 2.91
N PRO A 73 -19.47 10.33 2.38
CA PRO A 73 -19.55 9.01 2.98
C PRO A 73 -18.22 8.26 3.00
N ARG A 74 -17.34 8.48 2.00
CA ARG A 74 -16.01 7.90 1.99
C ARG A 74 -15.11 8.55 3.03
N PHE A 75 -15.15 9.88 3.13
CA PHE A 75 -14.38 10.60 4.15
C PHE A 75 -14.79 10.18 5.56
N ASP A 76 -16.08 10.05 5.80
CA ASP A 76 -16.61 9.67 7.11
C ASP A 76 -16.36 8.19 7.45
N GLY A 77 -16.43 7.30 6.49
CA GLY A 77 -16.43 5.86 6.73
C GLY A 77 -15.12 5.13 6.43
N PHE A 78 -14.30 5.65 5.53
CA PHE A 78 -13.04 4.96 5.18
C PHE A 78 -11.98 5.10 6.28
N PRO A 79 -11.02 4.15 6.35
CA PRO A 79 -9.83 4.29 7.18
C PRO A 79 -8.96 5.45 6.69
N LEU A 80 -8.63 6.38 7.58
CA LEU A 80 -7.99 7.65 7.19
C LEU A 80 -6.53 7.78 7.65
N LEU A 81 -5.90 6.73 8.21
CA LEU A 81 -4.54 6.84 8.76
C LEU A 81 -3.52 7.36 7.73
N ALA A 82 -3.55 6.82 6.51
CA ALA A 82 -2.62 7.27 5.47
C ALA A 82 -2.86 8.74 5.10
N HIS A 83 -4.11 9.14 4.91
CA HIS A 83 -4.48 10.52 4.60
C HIS A 83 -4.12 11.48 5.72
N PHE A 84 -4.28 11.06 6.98
CA PHE A 84 -3.85 11.85 8.13
C PHE A 84 -2.34 12.10 8.12
N LEU A 85 -1.55 11.06 7.89
CA LEU A 85 -0.09 11.20 7.76
C LEU A 85 0.29 12.08 6.57
N GLN A 86 -0.36 11.91 5.43
CA GLN A 86 -0.18 12.76 4.24
C GLN A 86 -0.50 14.23 4.55
N GLY A 87 -1.60 14.48 5.26
CA GLY A 87 -1.99 15.83 5.69
C GLY A 87 -0.98 16.47 6.65
N ILE A 88 -0.41 15.69 7.58
CA ILE A 88 0.67 16.16 8.46
C ILE A 88 1.90 16.57 7.65
N PHE A 89 2.38 15.72 6.73
CA PHE A 89 3.52 16.04 5.88
C PHE A 89 3.26 17.30 5.04
N TRP A 90 2.09 17.39 4.43
CA TRP A 90 1.72 18.57 3.66
C TRP A 90 1.72 19.83 4.52
N ARG A 91 1.09 19.80 5.69
CA ARG A 91 1.02 20.94 6.62
C ARG A 91 2.40 21.38 7.11
N ILE A 92 3.28 20.45 7.46
CA ILE A 92 4.62 20.77 7.99
C ILE A 92 5.51 21.37 6.90
N THR A 93 5.43 20.85 5.67
CA THR A 93 6.32 21.26 4.58
C THR A 93 5.76 22.40 3.73
N GLY A 94 4.46 22.68 3.81
CA GLY A 94 3.75 23.57 2.89
C GLY A 94 3.68 23.06 1.45
N ARG A 95 4.01 21.79 1.21
CA ARG A 95 4.17 21.23 -0.14
C ARG A 95 3.26 20.02 -0.35
N ILE A 96 2.39 20.09 -1.34
CA ILE A 96 1.48 18.98 -1.70
C ILE A 96 2.24 17.69 -2.07
N GLN A 97 3.41 17.82 -2.72
CA GLN A 97 4.26 16.68 -3.09
C GLN A 97 4.66 15.81 -1.89
N SER A 98 4.77 16.42 -0.70
CA SER A 98 5.14 15.70 0.51
C SER A 98 4.15 14.61 0.93
N THR A 99 2.94 14.60 0.38
CA THR A 99 1.95 13.52 0.57
C THR A 99 2.48 12.18 0.08
N ASN A 100 3.34 12.18 -0.95
CA ASN A 100 3.98 10.97 -1.49
C ASN A 100 4.96 10.33 -0.51
N LEU A 101 5.49 11.10 0.47
CA LEU A 101 6.47 10.59 1.44
C LEU A 101 5.91 9.48 2.32
N VAL A 102 4.61 9.42 2.54
CA VAL A 102 3.97 8.37 3.35
C VAL A 102 4.25 6.99 2.74
N SER A 103 4.06 6.84 1.44
CA SER A 103 4.33 5.60 0.71
C SER A 103 5.82 5.27 0.65
N PHE A 104 6.69 6.26 0.41
CA PHE A 104 8.13 6.06 0.41
C PHE A 104 8.66 5.62 1.78
N LEU A 105 8.25 6.30 2.85
CA LEU A 105 8.68 5.95 4.19
C LEU A 105 8.14 4.60 4.67
N ALA A 106 6.96 4.19 4.18
CA ALA A 106 6.44 2.85 4.45
C ALA A 106 7.38 1.76 3.93
N ILE A 107 7.83 1.85 2.67
CA ILE A 107 8.74 0.84 2.10
C ILE A 107 10.14 0.91 2.73
N VAL A 108 10.64 2.10 3.06
CA VAL A 108 11.89 2.27 3.80
C VAL A 108 11.80 1.61 5.18
N GLY A 109 10.73 1.84 5.92
CA GLY A 109 10.46 1.18 7.21
C GLY A 109 10.44 -0.34 7.07
N TYR A 110 9.87 -0.85 5.98
CA TYR A 110 9.84 -2.28 5.69
C TYR A 110 11.24 -2.87 5.40
N TRP A 111 12.13 -2.17 4.68
CA TRP A 111 13.50 -2.62 4.50
C TRP A 111 14.24 -2.72 5.83
N PHE A 112 14.07 -1.74 6.72
CA PHE A 112 14.65 -1.78 8.07
C PHE A 112 14.03 -2.89 8.93
N PHE A 113 12.75 -3.17 8.81
CA PHE A 113 12.08 -4.30 9.44
C PHE A 113 12.71 -5.62 9.00
N LEU A 114 12.88 -5.88 7.69
CA LEU A 114 13.53 -7.08 7.18
C LEU A 114 14.98 -7.20 7.66
N ARG A 115 15.74 -6.10 7.69
CA ARG A 115 17.10 -6.09 8.21
C ARG A 115 17.15 -6.42 9.70
N SER A 116 16.28 -5.84 10.50
CA SER A 116 16.31 -5.96 11.96
C SER A 116 15.85 -7.32 12.45
N TYR A 117 14.72 -7.81 11.94
CA TYR A 117 14.08 -9.04 12.41
C TYR A 117 14.50 -10.28 11.62
N PHE A 118 14.78 -10.14 10.33
CA PHE A 118 15.09 -11.27 9.43
C PHE A 118 16.53 -11.26 8.91
N LYS A 119 17.34 -10.27 9.31
CA LYS A 119 18.77 -10.15 8.95
C LYS A 119 19.02 -10.06 7.43
N VAL A 120 18.05 -9.61 6.68
CA VAL A 120 18.19 -9.43 5.22
C VAL A 120 19.03 -8.17 4.95
N PRO A 121 20.07 -8.23 4.10
CA PRO A 121 20.86 -7.05 3.71
C PRO A 121 19.98 -6.00 2.99
N LEU A 122 20.20 -4.71 3.27
CA LEU A 122 19.38 -3.63 2.68
C LEU A 122 19.42 -3.63 1.16
N TYR A 123 20.61 -3.78 0.54
CA TYR A 123 20.72 -3.81 -0.92
C TYR A 123 19.84 -4.89 -1.55
N LEU A 124 19.78 -6.06 -0.91
CA LEU A 124 18.98 -7.17 -1.40
C LEU A 124 17.47 -6.88 -1.26
N SER A 125 17.05 -6.31 -0.11
CA SER A 125 15.66 -5.91 0.10
C SER A 125 15.21 -4.84 -0.89
N ILE A 126 16.03 -3.82 -1.12
CA ILE A 126 15.70 -2.71 -2.04
C ILE A 126 15.55 -3.25 -3.46
N ILE A 127 16.56 -3.98 -3.97
CA ILE A 127 16.57 -4.51 -5.34
C ILE A 127 15.38 -5.45 -5.55
N ALA A 128 15.17 -6.42 -4.65
CA ALA A 128 14.12 -7.42 -4.82
C ALA A 128 12.70 -6.80 -4.70
N LEU A 129 12.45 -5.93 -3.75
CA LEU A 129 11.11 -5.35 -3.58
C LEU A 129 10.78 -4.32 -4.67
N PHE A 130 11.77 -3.56 -5.16
CA PHE A 130 11.56 -2.67 -6.30
C PHE A 130 11.51 -3.40 -7.65
N SER A 131 11.81 -4.70 -7.70
CA SER A 131 11.50 -5.55 -8.85
C SER A 131 10.00 -5.89 -8.97
N ILE A 132 9.17 -5.51 -7.99
CA ILE A 132 7.72 -5.59 -8.09
C ILE A 132 7.22 -4.25 -8.67
N PRO A 133 6.68 -4.24 -9.91
CA PRO A 133 6.26 -2.98 -10.57
C PRO A 133 5.29 -2.14 -9.73
N LEU A 134 4.28 -2.76 -9.12
CA LEU A 134 3.33 -2.07 -8.24
C LEU A 134 4.02 -1.41 -7.04
N VAL A 135 5.01 -2.06 -6.43
CA VAL A 135 5.69 -1.51 -5.25
C VAL A 135 6.51 -0.28 -5.61
N ILE A 136 7.34 -0.34 -6.68
CA ILE A 136 8.16 0.81 -7.07
C ILE A 136 7.30 1.98 -7.57
N ASN A 137 6.20 1.69 -8.28
CA ASN A 137 5.28 2.72 -8.76
C ASN A 137 4.57 3.43 -7.59
N HIS A 138 4.07 2.67 -6.60
CA HIS A 138 3.39 3.26 -5.45
C HIS A 138 4.34 3.93 -4.45
N ALA A 139 5.63 3.62 -4.47
CA ALA A 139 6.61 4.19 -3.53
C ALA A 139 6.81 5.71 -3.68
N SER A 140 6.44 6.30 -4.82
CA SER A 140 6.58 7.74 -5.07
C SER A 140 5.25 8.45 -5.35
N THR A 141 4.14 7.88 -4.88
CA THR A 141 2.78 8.39 -5.15
C THR A 141 1.99 8.60 -3.86
N SER A 142 0.92 9.37 -3.95
CA SER A 142 -0.02 9.61 -2.83
C SER A 142 -1.05 8.50 -2.64
N PHE A 143 -0.94 7.38 -3.35
CA PHE A 143 -1.77 6.21 -3.07
C PHE A 143 -1.55 5.69 -1.66
N VAL A 144 -2.62 5.25 -1.02
CA VAL A 144 -2.58 4.73 0.35
C VAL A 144 -2.26 3.22 0.40
N ASP A 145 -2.34 2.56 -0.75
CA ASP A 145 -2.25 1.10 -0.88
C ASP A 145 -0.96 0.52 -0.32
N LEU A 146 0.19 1.14 -0.62
CA LEU A 146 1.49 0.62 -0.21
C LEU A 146 1.66 0.61 1.30
N LEU A 147 1.23 1.66 2.02
CA LEU A 147 1.30 1.71 3.48
C LEU A 147 0.50 0.57 4.12
N GLY A 148 -0.74 0.35 3.68
CA GLY A 148 -1.59 -0.72 4.19
C GLY A 148 -1.01 -2.11 3.92
N ASN A 149 -0.51 -2.33 2.69
CA ASN A 149 0.09 -3.60 2.29
C ASN A 149 1.42 -3.88 3.00
N VAL A 150 2.24 -2.86 3.26
CA VAL A 150 3.44 -2.98 4.11
C VAL A 150 3.06 -3.38 5.53
N GLY A 151 2.05 -2.73 6.13
CA GLY A 151 1.53 -3.12 7.45
C GLY A 151 1.08 -4.58 7.48
N THR A 152 0.33 -5.01 6.46
CA THR A 152 -0.09 -6.42 6.31
C THR A 152 1.09 -7.37 6.16
N SER A 153 2.10 -7.01 5.35
CA SER A 153 3.31 -7.83 5.16
C SER A 153 4.11 -7.98 6.46
N ILE A 154 4.23 -6.92 7.25
CA ILE A 154 4.82 -6.99 8.60
C ILE A 154 4.06 -8.01 9.46
N LEU A 155 2.73 -7.91 9.51
CA LEU A 155 1.88 -8.80 10.30
C LEU A 155 2.04 -10.27 9.87
N VAL A 156 2.02 -10.55 8.55
CA VAL A 156 2.20 -11.92 8.01
C VAL A 156 3.60 -12.46 8.32
N MET A 157 4.65 -11.66 8.13
CA MET A 157 6.03 -12.06 8.43
C MET A 157 6.23 -12.33 9.93
N MET A 158 5.62 -11.55 10.82
CA MET A 158 5.64 -11.81 12.26
C MET A 158 4.84 -13.06 12.60
N THR A 159 3.69 -13.28 11.96
CA THR A 159 2.91 -14.53 12.09
C THR A 159 3.76 -15.75 11.71
N TYR A 160 4.43 -15.70 10.57
CA TYR A 160 5.41 -16.71 10.17
C TYR A 160 6.45 -16.97 11.29
N SER A 161 7.03 -15.89 11.85
CA SER A 161 8.01 -15.99 12.94
C SER A 161 7.42 -16.67 14.18
N PHE A 162 6.19 -16.36 14.57
CA PHE A 162 5.52 -16.96 15.73
C PHE A 162 5.22 -18.46 15.54
N TYR A 163 4.89 -18.88 14.32
CA TYR A 163 4.63 -20.29 14.02
C TYR A 163 5.90 -21.13 13.95
N LYS A 164 6.99 -20.60 13.40
CA LYS A 164 8.25 -21.32 13.34
C LYS A 164 8.92 -21.45 14.71
N ASN A 165 8.78 -20.45 15.57
CA ASN A 165 9.36 -20.43 16.91
C ASN A 165 8.48 -21.18 17.91
N ARG A 166 9.11 -21.92 18.83
CA ARG A 166 8.40 -22.67 19.88
C ARG A 166 8.30 -21.91 21.20
N GLN A 167 8.97 -20.77 21.29
CA GLN A 167 8.99 -19.91 22.48
C GLN A 167 7.92 -18.82 22.36
N LEU A 168 7.53 -18.26 23.51
CA LEU A 168 6.68 -17.09 23.54
C LEU A 168 7.40 -15.91 22.85
N PRO A 169 6.68 -15.14 22.01
CA PRO A 169 7.25 -13.95 21.39
C PRO A 169 7.69 -12.92 22.44
N LYS A 170 8.74 -12.19 22.13
CA LYS A 170 9.16 -11.05 22.93
C LYS A 170 8.18 -9.89 22.76
N LEU A 171 8.15 -8.99 23.75
CA LEU A 171 7.25 -7.84 23.73
C LEU A 171 7.43 -6.96 22.47
N ASN A 172 8.68 -6.75 22.05
CA ASN A 172 8.96 -5.99 20.83
C ASN A 172 8.46 -6.68 19.55
N GLU A 173 8.44 -8.01 19.51
CA GLU A 173 7.89 -8.78 18.37
C GLU A 173 6.36 -8.66 18.32
N LEU A 174 5.69 -8.73 19.49
CA LEU A 174 4.25 -8.49 19.60
C LEU A 174 3.90 -7.05 19.24
N PHE A 175 4.70 -6.08 19.69
CA PHE A 175 4.49 -4.67 19.36
C PHE A 175 4.60 -4.40 17.86
N ILE A 176 5.58 -4.98 17.17
CA ILE A 176 5.72 -4.84 15.71
C ILE A 176 4.54 -5.49 14.97
N ALA A 177 4.08 -6.65 15.41
CA ALA A 177 2.88 -7.28 14.83
C ALA A 177 1.64 -6.41 15.04
N PHE A 178 1.48 -5.82 16.24
CA PHE A 178 0.42 -4.87 16.55
C PHE A 178 0.47 -3.62 15.64
N VAL A 179 1.66 -3.01 15.48
CA VAL A 179 1.84 -1.83 14.60
C VAL A 179 1.49 -2.19 13.15
N GLY A 180 1.95 -3.34 12.66
CA GLY A 180 1.60 -3.82 11.31
C GLY A 180 0.08 -3.99 11.13
N ALA A 181 -0.59 -4.61 12.11
CA ALA A 181 -2.05 -4.78 12.09
C ALA A 181 -2.80 -3.44 12.14
N ALA A 182 -2.38 -2.54 13.03
CA ALA A 182 -3.00 -1.22 13.19
C ALA A 182 -2.84 -0.35 11.92
N ILE A 183 -1.68 -0.35 11.31
CA ILE A 183 -1.44 0.33 10.03
C ILE A 183 -2.36 -0.25 8.96
N ALA A 184 -2.37 -1.57 8.77
CA ALA A 184 -3.16 -2.21 7.72
C ALA A 184 -4.67 -1.93 7.86
N ALA A 185 -5.24 -2.17 9.04
CA ALA A 185 -6.68 -2.04 9.29
C ALA A 185 -7.17 -0.58 9.24
N ASN A 186 -6.32 0.40 9.58
CA ASN A 186 -6.69 1.82 9.57
C ASN A 186 -6.23 2.57 8.30
N THR A 187 -5.72 1.85 7.29
CA THR A 187 -5.33 2.46 6.01
C THR A 187 -6.32 2.16 4.89
N LYS A 188 -6.86 0.94 4.83
CA LYS A 188 -7.74 0.55 3.72
C LYS A 188 -8.81 -0.46 4.16
N THR A 189 -10.05 -0.23 3.74
CA THR A 189 -11.20 -1.05 4.12
C THR A 189 -11.04 -2.52 3.72
N GLN A 190 -10.51 -2.80 2.52
CA GLN A 190 -10.29 -4.16 2.02
C GLN A 190 -9.33 -4.98 2.89
N LEU A 191 -8.43 -4.32 3.64
CA LEU A 191 -7.47 -5.00 4.51
C LEU A 191 -8.04 -5.36 5.89
N GLN A 192 -9.15 -4.76 6.31
CA GLN A 192 -9.75 -5.02 7.63
C GLN A 192 -10.15 -6.48 7.82
N PRO A 193 -10.92 -7.13 6.92
CA PRO A 193 -11.24 -8.55 7.04
C PRO A 193 -9.99 -9.44 7.00
N LEU A 194 -9.01 -9.10 6.16
CA LEU A 194 -7.75 -9.83 6.08
C LEU A 194 -6.97 -9.77 7.40
N VAL A 195 -6.84 -8.58 7.99
CA VAL A 195 -6.18 -8.39 9.30
C VAL A 195 -6.90 -9.20 10.38
N LEU A 196 -8.24 -9.20 10.38
CA LEU A 196 -9.02 -10.01 11.33
C LEU A 196 -8.68 -11.50 11.23
N VAL A 197 -8.67 -12.05 10.01
CA VAL A 197 -8.33 -13.47 9.79
C VAL A 197 -6.91 -13.76 10.27
N ILE A 198 -5.93 -12.92 9.95
CA ILE A 198 -4.54 -13.12 10.38
C ILE A 198 -4.44 -13.04 11.92
N LEU A 199 -5.14 -12.11 12.56
CA LEU A 199 -5.13 -11.97 14.02
C LEU A 199 -5.78 -13.16 14.73
N ILE A 200 -6.82 -13.78 14.15
CA ILE A 200 -7.39 -15.02 14.65
C ILE A 200 -6.32 -16.13 14.61
N VAL A 201 -5.61 -16.27 13.49
CA VAL A 201 -4.52 -17.27 13.34
C VAL A 201 -3.40 -16.99 14.35
N VAL A 202 -2.99 -15.75 14.53
CA VAL A 202 -2.01 -15.32 15.55
C VAL A 202 -2.53 -15.64 16.95
N GLY A 203 -3.78 -15.30 17.25
CA GLY A 203 -4.41 -15.53 18.54
C GLY A 203 -4.42 -17.01 18.93
N ILE A 204 -4.82 -17.91 18.01
CA ILE A 204 -4.77 -19.36 18.21
C ILE A 204 -3.35 -19.81 18.57
N ARG A 205 -2.34 -19.29 17.83
CA ARG A 205 -0.93 -19.64 18.10
C ARG A 205 -0.46 -19.13 19.46
N LEU A 206 -0.77 -17.89 19.81
CA LEU A 206 -0.39 -17.30 21.09
C LEU A 206 -1.07 -17.98 22.26
N CYS A 207 -2.36 -18.30 22.16
CA CYS A 207 -3.09 -19.07 23.19
C CYS A 207 -2.43 -20.44 23.41
N TRP A 208 -2.07 -21.14 22.33
CA TRP A 208 -1.39 -22.43 22.44
C TRP A 208 -0.01 -22.31 23.11
N LEU A 209 0.78 -21.30 22.74
CA LEU A 209 2.08 -21.03 23.36
C LEU A 209 1.94 -20.63 24.82
N TYR A 210 0.96 -19.77 25.16
CA TYR A 210 0.67 -19.35 26.52
C TYR A 210 0.30 -20.55 27.41
N TRP A 211 -0.59 -21.42 26.94
CA TRP A 211 -0.98 -22.62 27.66
C TRP A 211 0.20 -23.53 27.92
N ARG A 212 1.08 -23.69 26.93
CA ARG A 212 2.25 -24.58 27.04
C ARG A 212 3.32 -24.04 28.01
N HIS A 213 3.55 -22.74 28.04
CA HIS A 213 4.63 -22.13 28.83
C HIS A 213 4.18 -21.58 30.19
N LYS A 214 2.86 -21.46 30.42
CA LYS A 214 2.25 -20.95 31.67
C LYS A 214 2.98 -19.74 32.25
N PRO A 215 3.10 -18.60 31.52
CA PRO A 215 3.84 -17.45 32.00
C PRO A 215 3.19 -16.87 33.26
N ALA A 216 3.98 -16.25 34.12
CA ALA A 216 3.51 -15.64 35.36
C ALA A 216 2.61 -14.38 35.17
N VAL A 217 2.38 -13.96 33.92
CA VAL A 217 1.52 -12.82 33.61
C VAL A 217 0.05 -13.18 33.85
N GLY A 218 -0.63 -12.42 34.69
CA GLY A 218 -2.03 -12.66 35.04
C GLY A 218 -2.96 -12.59 33.81
N VAL A 219 -3.94 -13.51 33.76
CA VAL A 219 -4.91 -13.62 32.67
C VAL A 219 -5.64 -12.29 32.44
N ILE A 220 -6.07 -11.61 33.51
CA ILE A 220 -6.79 -10.33 33.43
C ILE A 220 -5.95 -9.29 32.69
N LYS A 221 -4.66 -9.13 33.03
CA LYS A 221 -3.76 -8.18 32.34
C LYS A 221 -3.62 -8.52 30.86
N THR A 222 -3.46 -9.80 30.54
CA THR A 222 -3.34 -10.24 29.14
C THR A 222 -4.61 -9.92 28.36
N VAL A 223 -5.79 -10.23 28.91
CA VAL A 223 -7.09 -9.93 28.27
C VAL A 223 -7.29 -8.44 28.08
N SER A 224 -7.00 -7.59 29.10
CA SER A 224 -7.16 -6.14 29.01
C SER A 224 -6.26 -5.53 27.93
N VAL A 225 -4.99 -5.95 27.86
CA VAL A 225 -4.05 -5.46 26.81
C VAL A 225 -4.50 -5.92 25.42
N THR A 226 -4.96 -7.18 25.28
CA THR A 226 -5.46 -7.70 24.01
C THR A 226 -6.71 -6.94 23.56
N LEU A 227 -7.65 -6.67 24.45
CA LEU A 227 -8.86 -5.90 24.15
C LEU A 227 -8.51 -4.49 23.69
N LEU A 228 -7.65 -3.78 24.42
CA LEU A 228 -7.18 -2.44 24.05
C LEU A 228 -6.49 -2.44 22.68
N ALA A 229 -5.60 -3.40 22.44
CA ALA A 229 -4.94 -3.56 21.15
C ALA A 229 -5.95 -3.79 20.02
N THR A 230 -6.95 -4.64 20.24
CA THR A 230 -8.02 -4.91 19.25
C THR A 230 -8.83 -3.65 18.95
N LEU A 231 -9.17 -2.86 19.96
CA LEU A 231 -9.91 -1.59 19.78
C LEU A 231 -9.08 -0.58 18.94
N ILE A 232 -7.77 -0.50 19.16
CA ILE A 232 -6.90 0.38 18.38
C ILE A 232 -6.74 -0.13 16.93
N ILE A 233 -6.53 -1.43 16.74
CA ILE A 233 -6.42 -2.04 15.41
C ILE A 233 -7.69 -1.82 14.60
N PHE A 234 -8.85 -2.01 15.21
CA PHE A 234 -10.15 -1.88 14.55
C PHE A 234 -10.87 -0.57 14.90
N ALA A 235 -10.11 0.52 15.13
CA ALA A 235 -10.69 1.82 15.50
C ALA A 235 -11.72 2.32 14.47
N THR A 236 -11.42 2.19 13.17
CA THR A 236 -12.37 2.58 12.11
C THR A 236 -13.62 1.71 12.09
N PRO A 237 -13.59 0.37 12.07
CA PRO A 237 -14.77 -0.48 12.19
C PRO A 237 -15.58 -0.22 13.47
N VAL A 238 -14.92 -0.01 14.60
CA VAL A 238 -15.61 0.32 15.87
C VAL A 238 -16.34 1.64 15.77
N LYS A 239 -15.67 2.70 15.29
CA LYS A 239 -16.29 4.01 15.01
C LYS A 239 -17.51 3.85 14.10
N ASN A 240 -17.36 3.15 12.98
CA ASN A 240 -18.41 2.97 11.99
C ASN A 240 -19.60 2.18 12.54
N THR A 241 -19.35 1.17 13.37
CA THR A 241 -20.41 0.41 14.03
C THR A 241 -21.21 1.31 14.99
N VAL A 242 -20.53 2.13 15.78
CA VAL A 242 -21.16 3.03 16.75
C VAL A 242 -21.96 4.14 16.06
N LEU A 243 -21.42 4.76 15.02
CA LEU A 243 -22.03 5.92 14.36
C LEU A 243 -23.06 5.54 13.29
N TYR A 244 -22.83 4.43 12.58
CA TYR A 244 -23.61 4.10 11.38
C TYR A 244 -24.26 2.69 11.44
N GLY A 245 -24.01 1.90 12.48
CA GLY A 245 -24.53 0.52 12.59
C GLY A 245 -23.91 -0.46 11.57
N ASN A 246 -22.82 -0.09 10.90
CA ASN A 246 -22.15 -0.89 9.88
C ASN A 246 -20.63 -0.76 10.02
N PRO A 247 -19.88 -1.82 10.39
CA PRO A 247 -18.43 -1.75 10.57
C PRO A 247 -17.66 -1.37 9.30
N LEU A 248 -18.23 -1.66 8.12
CA LEU A 248 -17.61 -1.36 6.82
C LEU A 248 -18.27 -0.18 6.11
N TYR A 249 -19.06 0.66 6.86
CA TYR A 249 -19.63 1.86 6.29
C TYR A 249 -18.57 2.68 5.51
N PRO A 250 -18.90 3.22 4.35
CA PRO A 250 -20.20 3.37 3.69
C PRO A 250 -20.58 2.18 2.76
N ILE A 251 -19.79 1.12 2.72
CA ILE A 251 -19.97 -0.01 1.81
C ILE A 251 -21.17 -0.86 2.24
N LYS A 252 -21.98 -1.31 1.26
CA LYS A 252 -23.06 -2.26 1.50
C LYS A 252 -22.52 -3.57 2.06
N VAL A 253 -23.07 -3.98 3.20
CA VAL A 253 -22.81 -5.28 3.84
C VAL A 253 -24.16 -5.93 4.13
N GLU A 254 -24.26 -7.21 3.81
CA GLU A 254 -25.40 -8.04 4.13
C GLU A 254 -24.96 -9.22 4.99
N VAL A 255 -25.60 -9.39 6.14
CA VAL A 255 -25.32 -10.48 7.08
C VAL A 255 -26.62 -11.19 7.41
N ALA A 256 -26.71 -12.46 7.10
CA ALA A 256 -27.89 -13.31 7.36
C ALA A 256 -29.22 -12.69 6.84
N GLY A 257 -29.18 -12.08 5.66
CA GLY A 257 -30.36 -11.42 5.04
C GLY A 257 -30.66 -10.00 5.55
N ILE A 258 -29.88 -9.50 6.52
CA ILE A 258 -30.01 -8.13 7.03
C ILE A 258 -29.00 -7.24 6.30
N VAL A 259 -29.50 -6.23 5.57
CA VAL A 259 -28.67 -5.23 4.92
C VAL A 259 -28.37 -4.12 5.94
N LEU A 260 -27.08 -3.91 6.22
CA LEU A 260 -26.62 -2.85 7.12
C LEU A 260 -26.68 -1.50 6.43
N ASN A 261 -26.76 -0.41 7.23
CA ASN A 261 -26.77 0.95 6.73
C ASN A 261 -25.57 1.20 5.78
N HIS A 262 -25.84 1.75 4.59
CA HIS A 262 -24.81 2.00 3.57
C HIS A 262 -25.18 3.17 2.68
N LYS A 263 -24.19 3.71 1.99
CA LYS A 263 -24.34 4.74 0.94
C LYS A 263 -23.78 4.27 -0.40
N LEU A 264 -22.88 3.28 -0.36
CA LEU A 264 -22.19 2.75 -1.54
C LEU A 264 -22.55 1.27 -1.72
N THR A 265 -23.13 0.95 -2.85
CA THR A 265 -23.22 -0.43 -3.31
C THR A 265 -22.05 -0.66 -4.24
N PRO A 266 -21.13 -1.60 -3.94
CA PRO A 266 -20.07 -1.95 -4.87
C PRO A 266 -20.72 -2.36 -6.20
N GLU A 267 -20.23 -1.83 -7.30
CA GLU A 267 -20.57 -2.34 -8.61
C GLU A 267 -20.22 -3.83 -8.63
N ALA A 268 -21.06 -4.62 -9.28
CA ALA A 268 -20.81 -6.04 -9.45
C ALA A 268 -19.64 -6.25 -10.42
N TYR A 269 -18.40 -5.95 -9.96
CA TYR A 269 -17.16 -6.34 -10.68
C TYR A 269 -17.01 -7.88 -10.77
N GLU A 270 -18.09 -8.62 -10.61
CA GLU A 270 -18.08 -10.03 -10.25
C GLU A 270 -18.65 -10.94 -11.31
N GLU A 271 -18.67 -10.52 -12.54
CA GLU A 271 -18.95 -11.47 -13.60
C GLU A 271 -17.74 -12.40 -13.76
N GLY A 272 -17.83 -13.57 -13.16
CA GLY A 272 -16.84 -14.62 -13.35
C GLY A 272 -16.31 -15.31 -12.08
N ASN A 273 -15.38 -16.22 -12.28
CA ASN A 273 -14.76 -17.00 -11.23
C ASN A 273 -13.62 -16.20 -10.56
N ARG A 274 -13.80 -15.75 -9.31
CA ARG A 274 -12.83 -14.95 -8.53
C ARG A 274 -11.45 -15.59 -8.47
N GLN A 275 -11.40 -16.92 -8.25
CA GLN A 275 -10.15 -17.65 -8.15
C GLN A 275 -9.37 -17.60 -9.48
N ARG A 276 -10.07 -17.83 -10.58
CA ARG A 276 -9.50 -17.74 -11.92
C ARG A 276 -9.00 -16.33 -12.18
N ASN A 277 -9.82 -15.36 -11.86
CA ASN A 277 -9.52 -13.95 -12.05
C ASN A 277 -8.23 -13.57 -11.30
N TRP A 278 -8.15 -13.89 -10.03
CA TRP A 278 -6.96 -13.60 -9.23
C TRP A 278 -5.70 -14.30 -9.78
N VAL A 279 -5.78 -15.60 -10.08
CA VAL A 279 -4.65 -16.36 -10.63
C VAL A 279 -4.19 -15.79 -11.98
N THR A 280 -5.13 -15.43 -12.85
CA THR A 280 -4.82 -14.81 -14.14
C THR A 280 -4.10 -13.49 -13.97
N SER A 281 -4.58 -12.61 -13.07
CA SER A 281 -3.92 -11.32 -12.78
C SER A 281 -2.55 -11.49 -12.16
N VAL A 282 -2.38 -12.39 -11.18
CA VAL A 282 -1.08 -12.61 -10.51
C VAL A 282 -0.03 -13.17 -11.45
N LEU A 283 -0.40 -14.13 -12.28
CA LEU A 283 0.53 -14.81 -13.20
C LEU A 283 0.61 -14.14 -14.57
N GLU A 284 -0.24 -13.17 -14.86
CA GLU A 284 -0.34 -12.51 -16.17
C GLU A 284 -0.43 -13.53 -17.32
N ILE A 285 -1.32 -14.54 -17.17
CA ILE A 285 -1.39 -15.69 -18.07
C ILE A 285 -1.68 -15.28 -19.53
N ASN A 286 -2.52 -14.26 -19.72
CA ASN A 286 -2.89 -13.80 -21.07
C ASN A 286 -1.85 -12.90 -21.71
N ALA A 287 -0.98 -12.31 -20.90
CA ALA A 287 0.09 -11.42 -21.36
C ALA A 287 1.33 -11.54 -20.43
N PRO A 288 2.01 -12.72 -20.41
CA PRO A 288 3.22 -12.91 -19.63
C PRO A 288 4.24 -11.83 -20.03
N PHE A 289 4.94 -11.27 -19.05
CA PHE A 289 5.88 -10.15 -19.20
C PHE A 289 5.24 -8.78 -19.43
N THR A 290 3.93 -8.62 -19.21
CA THR A 290 3.33 -7.29 -19.13
C THR A 290 3.40 -6.74 -17.70
N TRP A 291 3.12 -5.43 -17.58
CA TRP A 291 3.15 -4.69 -16.32
C TRP A 291 1.76 -4.21 -15.93
N THR A 292 0.77 -4.58 -16.72
CA THR A 292 -0.62 -4.20 -16.52
C THR A 292 -1.37 -5.31 -15.80
N PRO A 293 -1.81 -5.11 -14.55
CA PRO A 293 -2.56 -6.12 -13.82
C PRO A 293 -3.98 -6.27 -14.32
N ASP A 294 -4.48 -5.27 -15.04
CA ASP A 294 -5.86 -5.21 -15.43
C ASP A 294 -6.07 -5.70 -16.84
N GLN A 295 -6.13 -6.95 -16.96
CA GLN A 295 -6.62 -7.61 -18.15
C GLN A 295 -8.14 -7.90 -18.06
N TRP A 296 -8.80 -7.17 -17.17
CA TRP A 296 -10.23 -7.24 -16.94
C TRP A 296 -10.93 -6.20 -17.79
N GLY A 297 -11.47 -6.63 -18.86
CA GLY A 297 -12.20 -5.85 -19.81
C GLY A 297 -11.51 -5.77 -21.15
N ASP A 298 -12.32 -5.57 -22.17
CA ASP A 298 -11.93 -5.50 -23.57
C ASP A 298 -11.23 -4.17 -23.92
N ASP A 299 -10.91 -3.35 -22.92
CA ASP A 299 -10.29 -2.04 -23.10
C ASP A 299 -8.77 -2.11 -22.88
N PRO A 300 -7.97 -2.17 -23.96
CA PRO A 300 -6.52 -2.23 -23.89
C PRO A 300 -5.88 -0.94 -23.33
N ASP A 301 -6.63 0.17 -23.26
CA ASP A 301 -6.13 1.48 -22.81
C ASP A 301 -6.23 1.68 -21.30
N ARG A 302 -6.89 0.78 -20.57
CA ARG A 302 -6.90 0.79 -19.09
C ARG A 302 -5.58 0.31 -18.52
N ASN A 303 -4.51 0.97 -18.87
CA ASN A 303 -3.18 0.79 -18.34
C ASN A 303 -3.13 1.19 -16.86
N ARG A 304 -3.49 0.27 -15.97
CA ARG A 304 -3.19 0.43 -14.55
C ARG A 304 -1.73 0.06 -14.32
N ARG A 305 -0.92 1.04 -14.14
CA ARG A 305 0.54 1.06 -14.14
C ARG A 305 1.16 0.00 -13.22
N GLY A 306 1.39 -1.18 -13.72
CA GLY A 306 2.14 -2.23 -13.07
C GLY A 306 1.29 -3.30 -12.40
N GLY A 307 1.77 -4.52 -12.44
CA GLY A 307 1.29 -5.71 -11.76
C GLY A 307 2.35 -6.26 -10.84
N PHE A 308 2.33 -7.58 -10.65
CA PHE A 308 3.38 -8.27 -9.92
C PHE A 308 4.52 -8.74 -10.83
N PHE A 309 4.38 -8.62 -12.14
CA PHE A 309 5.25 -9.19 -13.14
C PHE A 309 5.23 -10.72 -13.10
N GLY A 310 4.40 -11.36 -13.93
CA GLY A 310 4.13 -12.80 -13.87
C GLY A 310 5.37 -13.67 -13.87
N ALA A 311 6.39 -13.36 -14.69
CA ALA A 311 7.67 -14.07 -14.68
C ALA A 311 8.39 -13.95 -13.31
N TYR A 312 8.30 -12.80 -12.65
CA TYR A 312 8.88 -12.60 -11.32
C TYR A 312 8.11 -13.36 -10.24
N VAL A 313 6.79 -13.46 -10.36
CA VAL A 313 5.95 -14.30 -9.50
C VAL A 313 6.37 -15.76 -9.62
N VAL A 314 6.41 -16.29 -10.84
CA VAL A 314 6.81 -17.69 -11.12
C VAL A 314 8.20 -17.97 -10.57
N PHE A 315 9.17 -17.09 -10.81
CA PHE A 315 10.52 -17.22 -10.26
C PHE A 315 10.49 -17.34 -8.73
N ASN A 316 9.77 -16.48 -8.03
CA ASN A 316 9.72 -16.50 -6.56
C ASN A 316 8.98 -17.74 -6.02
N LEU A 317 7.95 -18.23 -6.70
CA LEU A 317 7.26 -19.47 -6.33
C LEU A 317 8.18 -20.69 -6.53
N LEU A 318 8.89 -20.77 -7.64
CA LEU A 318 9.85 -21.85 -7.90
C LEU A 318 11.02 -21.82 -6.93
N LEU A 319 11.49 -20.64 -6.58
CA LEU A 319 12.56 -20.46 -5.58
C LEU A 319 12.11 -20.96 -4.20
N LEU A 320 10.90 -20.59 -3.76
CA LEU A 320 10.31 -21.05 -2.50
C LEU A 320 10.14 -22.59 -2.50
N LEU A 321 9.63 -23.16 -3.57
CA LEU A 321 9.51 -24.59 -3.76
C LEU A 321 10.87 -25.28 -3.71
N GLY A 322 11.89 -24.72 -4.36
CA GLY A 322 13.25 -25.21 -4.34
C GLY A 322 13.85 -25.25 -2.93
N PHE A 323 13.61 -24.22 -2.11
CA PHE A 323 14.00 -24.24 -0.69
C PHE A 323 13.29 -25.34 0.08
N TRP A 324 12.01 -25.54 -0.15
CA TRP A 324 11.24 -26.58 0.53
C TRP A 324 11.71 -28.00 0.15
N VAL A 325 11.88 -28.28 -1.15
CA VAL A 325 12.41 -29.58 -1.63
C VAL A 325 13.79 -29.84 -1.04
N ARG A 326 14.68 -28.86 -1.03
CA ARG A 326 15.98 -28.97 -0.39
C ARG A 326 15.88 -29.29 1.10
N GLU A 327 15.02 -28.58 1.82
CA GLU A 327 14.78 -28.85 3.26
C GLU A 327 14.31 -30.29 3.48
N LEU A 328 13.43 -30.80 2.63
CA LEU A 328 12.97 -32.20 2.71
C LEU A 328 14.12 -33.19 2.48
N ILE A 329 14.97 -32.95 1.49
CA ILE A 329 16.12 -33.81 1.20
C ILE A 329 17.12 -33.80 2.37
N GLN A 330 17.49 -32.61 2.86
CA GLN A 330 18.42 -32.47 3.98
C GLN A 330 17.90 -33.08 5.27
N ASN A 331 16.61 -32.94 5.54
CA ASN A 331 15.99 -33.48 6.75
C ASN A 331 15.93 -35.02 6.77
N LYS A 332 16.06 -35.71 5.62
CA LYS A 332 16.09 -37.18 5.59
C LYS A 332 17.31 -37.75 6.31
N SER A 333 18.45 -37.05 6.22
CA SER A 333 19.72 -37.47 6.83
C SER A 333 19.93 -36.97 8.26
N LEU A 334 19.05 -36.14 8.81
CA LEU A 334 19.21 -35.50 10.10
C LEU A 334 18.27 -36.14 11.16
N PRO A 335 18.70 -36.21 12.43
CA PRO A 335 17.85 -36.64 13.53
C PRO A 335 16.69 -35.62 13.71
N PRO A 336 15.54 -36.03 14.25
CA PRO A 336 14.34 -35.18 14.37
C PRO A 336 14.54 -33.84 15.08
N THR A 337 15.51 -33.79 16.02
CA THR A 337 15.86 -32.60 16.80
C THR A 337 16.59 -31.54 16.00
N GLU A 338 17.30 -31.90 14.94
CA GLU A 338 18.13 -31.02 14.11
C GLU A 338 17.45 -30.61 12.80
N ARG A 339 16.27 -31.19 12.51
CA ARG A 339 15.53 -30.90 11.26
C ARG A 339 15.10 -29.45 11.19
N SER A 340 15.45 -28.80 10.10
CA SER A 340 14.93 -27.47 9.75
C SER A 340 13.45 -27.58 9.36
N ARG A 341 12.71 -26.49 9.60
CA ARG A 341 11.29 -26.35 9.23
C ARG A 341 10.99 -24.99 8.62
N GLU A 342 12.04 -24.21 8.31
CA GLU A 342 11.92 -22.83 7.87
C GLU A 342 11.19 -22.72 6.52
N ALA A 343 11.65 -23.47 5.52
CA ALA A 343 11.05 -23.45 4.19
C ALA A 343 9.62 -24.03 4.18
N ARG A 344 9.38 -25.08 4.98
CA ARG A 344 8.05 -25.64 5.13
C ARG A 344 7.04 -24.64 5.69
N TYR A 345 7.38 -23.91 6.76
CA TYR A 345 6.51 -22.86 7.30
C TYR A 345 6.36 -21.70 6.33
N ALA A 346 7.38 -21.36 5.54
CA ALA A 346 7.28 -20.34 4.51
C ALA A 346 6.28 -20.74 3.41
N VAL A 347 6.31 -22.00 2.94
CA VAL A 347 5.33 -22.52 1.97
C VAL A 347 3.92 -22.50 2.55
N PHE A 348 3.73 -22.96 3.80
CA PHE A 348 2.41 -22.90 4.44
C PHE A 348 1.91 -21.46 4.61
N THR A 349 2.80 -20.51 4.92
CA THR A 349 2.45 -19.09 4.99
C THR A 349 2.03 -18.57 3.60
N ALA A 350 2.77 -18.94 2.55
CA ALA A 350 2.44 -18.54 1.17
C ALA A 350 1.07 -19.09 0.74
N ILE A 351 0.76 -20.35 1.06
CA ILE A 351 -0.55 -20.95 0.80
C ILE A 351 -1.64 -20.25 1.62
N ALA A 352 -1.44 -20.09 2.93
CA ALA A 352 -2.44 -19.50 3.81
C ALA A 352 -2.78 -18.05 3.42
N MET A 353 -1.77 -17.23 3.09
CA MET A 353 -1.99 -15.85 2.66
C MET A 353 -2.67 -15.73 1.29
N SER A 354 -2.69 -16.81 0.47
CA SER A 354 -3.37 -16.85 -0.82
C SER A 354 -4.88 -17.11 -0.69
N ILE A 355 -5.32 -17.73 0.41
CA ILE A 355 -6.73 -18.12 0.59
C ILE A 355 -7.65 -16.90 0.57
N VAL A 356 -7.25 -15.81 1.22
CA VAL A 356 -8.08 -14.60 1.29
C VAL A 356 -8.22 -13.92 -0.08
N PRO A 357 -7.15 -13.56 -0.80
CA PRO A 357 -7.27 -12.97 -2.13
C PRO A 357 -8.04 -13.84 -3.12
N LEU A 358 -7.84 -15.16 -3.09
CA LEU A 358 -8.58 -16.10 -3.96
C LEU A 358 -10.10 -16.01 -3.81
N ASN A 359 -10.60 -15.58 -2.65
CA ASN A 359 -12.02 -15.56 -2.34
C ASN A 359 -12.58 -14.14 -2.13
N PHE A 360 -11.71 -13.12 -2.12
CA PHE A 360 -12.12 -11.76 -1.85
C PHE A 360 -12.65 -11.06 -3.12
N PRO A 361 -13.71 -10.26 -3.02
CA PRO A 361 -14.15 -9.41 -4.12
C PRO A 361 -13.02 -8.50 -4.60
N GLN A 362 -12.97 -8.23 -5.90
CA GLN A 362 -11.95 -7.35 -6.52
C GLN A 362 -10.49 -7.76 -6.27
N SER A 363 -10.20 -9.02 -5.95
CA SER A 363 -8.84 -9.48 -5.69
C SER A 363 -7.93 -9.44 -6.92
N HIS A 364 -8.51 -9.40 -8.12
CA HIS A 364 -7.80 -9.15 -9.37
C HIS A 364 -7.14 -7.75 -9.43
N GLU A 365 -7.66 -6.79 -8.67
CA GLU A 365 -7.02 -5.51 -8.43
C GLU A 365 -5.80 -5.68 -7.51
N LEU A 366 -4.67 -6.09 -8.08
CA LEU A 366 -3.47 -6.51 -7.34
C LEU A 366 -2.93 -5.44 -6.39
N ARG A 367 -3.23 -4.16 -6.63
CA ARG A 367 -2.85 -3.05 -5.74
C ARG A 367 -3.44 -3.20 -4.33
N TYR A 368 -4.61 -3.81 -4.19
CA TYR A 368 -5.23 -4.02 -2.89
C TYR A 368 -4.56 -5.14 -2.09
N PHE A 369 -3.86 -6.03 -2.77
CA PHE A 369 -3.26 -7.23 -2.19
C PHE A 369 -1.75 -7.32 -2.46
N MET A 370 -1.04 -6.18 -2.61
CA MET A 370 0.41 -6.14 -2.80
C MET A 370 1.17 -6.89 -1.70
N TYR A 371 0.60 -6.98 -0.49
CA TYR A 371 1.19 -7.71 0.63
C TYR A 371 1.56 -9.15 0.25
N TRP A 372 0.78 -9.78 -0.64
CA TRP A 372 1.03 -11.14 -1.07
C TRP A 372 2.39 -11.28 -1.75
N MET A 373 2.67 -10.42 -2.73
CA MET A 373 3.95 -10.47 -3.45
C MET A 373 5.11 -9.95 -2.58
N ILE A 374 4.88 -8.88 -1.80
CA ILE A 374 5.87 -8.36 -0.84
C ILE A 374 6.28 -9.46 0.14
N THR A 375 5.32 -10.20 0.69
CA THR A 375 5.59 -11.30 1.65
C THR A 375 6.27 -12.48 0.98
N LEU A 376 5.83 -12.92 -0.21
CA LEU A 376 6.45 -14.02 -0.95
C LEU A 376 7.93 -13.75 -1.21
N VAL A 377 8.26 -12.55 -1.70
CA VAL A 377 9.65 -12.12 -1.89
C VAL A 377 10.39 -12.11 -0.56
N SER A 378 9.80 -11.55 0.50
CA SER A 378 10.43 -11.44 1.83
C SER A 378 10.75 -12.79 2.45
N LEU A 379 9.87 -13.78 2.30
CA LEU A 379 10.12 -15.16 2.73
C LEU A 379 11.34 -15.76 2.00
N ASN A 380 11.42 -15.56 0.69
CA ASN A 380 12.58 -16.00 -0.09
C ASN A 380 13.87 -15.29 0.36
N LEU A 381 13.83 -13.97 0.54
CA LEU A 381 14.98 -13.20 1.02
C LEU A 381 15.48 -13.70 2.38
N TYR A 382 14.56 -14.00 3.29
CA TYR A 382 14.90 -14.59 4.58
C TYR A 382 15.58 -15.96 4.42
N LEU A 383 15.01 -16.85 3.61
CA LEU A 383 15.56 -18.20 3.38
C LEU A 383 16.95 -18.17 2.70
N ILE A 384 17.20 -17.20 1.81
CA ILE A 384 18.51 -16.95 1.20
C ILE A 384 19.55 -16.57 2.27
N CYS A 385 19.14 -15.80 3.28
CA CYS A 385 20.05 -15.29 4.31
C CYS A 385 20.29 -16.26 5.47
N LEU A 386 19.67 -17.44 5.49
CA LEU A 386 19.88 -18.43 6.55
C LEU A 386 21.32 -19.01 6.50
N PRO A 387 22.00 -19.13 7.68
CA PRO A 387 23.43 -19.54 7.72
C PRO A 387 23.70 -20.96 7.22
N LYS A 388 22.71 -21.84 7.26
CA LYS A 388 22.83 -23.28 6.96
C LYS A 388 22.96 -23.60 5.46
N GLY A 389 22.96 -22.62 4.58
CA GLY A 389 23.02 -22.85 3.15
C GLY A 389 23.91 -21.88 2.42
N LYS A 390 25.22 -22.14 2.32
CA LYS A 390 26.12 -21.45 1.39
C LYS A 390 25.76 -21.61 -0.10
N TRP A 391 24.64 -22.24 -0.38
CA TRP A 391 24.20 -22.58 -1.74
C TRP A 391 23.82 -21.35 -2.56
N LEU A 392 23.11 -20.40 -1.93
CA LEU A 392 22.76 -19.13 -2.55
C LEU A 392 23.28 -17.99 -1.66
N GLN A 393 24.36 -17.35 -2.07
CA GLN A 393 24.86 -16.19 -1.35
C GLN A 393 23.98 -14.97 -1.67
N PRO A 394 23.63 -14.12 -0.68
CA PRO A 394 22.79 -12.94 -0.89
C PRO A 394 23.25 -12.05 -2.06
N LYS A 395 24.56 -11.87 -2.24
CA LYS A 395 25.12 -11.05 -3.33
C LYS A 395 24.82 -11.61 -4.73
N TYR A 396 24.87 -12.94 -4.93
CA TYR A 396 24.55 -13.54 -6.23
C TYR A 396 23.05 -13.53 -6.51
N MET A 397 22.23 -13.74 -5.48
CA MET A 397 20.80 -13.59 -5.62
C MET A 397 20.38 -12.15 -5.91
N ALA A 398 21.09 -11.16 -5.34
CA ALA A 398 20.86 -9.76 -5.70
C ALA A 398 21.12 -9.48 -7.18
N LEU A 399 22.12 -10.15 -7.80
CA LEU A 399 22.35 -10.03 -9.25
C LEU A 399 21.17 -10.61 -10.05
N VAL A 400 20.61 -11.75 -9.62
CA VAL A 400 19.41 -12.31 -10.26
C VAL A 400 18.23 -11.34 -10.14
N TYR A 401 17.95 -10.82 -8.94
CA TYR A 401 16.91 -9.82 -8.74
C TYR A 401 17.17 -8.53 -9.53
N LEU A 402 18.44 -8.15 -9.72
CA LEU A 402 18.81 -6.99 -10.51
C LEU A 402 18.43 -7.14 -11.99
N ILE A 403 18.45 -8.37 -12.53
CA ILE A 403 17.96 -8.63 -13.89
C ILE A 403 16.48 -8.29 -13.99
N PHE A 404 15.64 -8.79 -13.05
CA PHE A 404 14.22 -8.46 -13.02
C PHE A 404 13.99 -6.96 -12.84
N LEU A 405 14.73 -6.32 -11.92
CA LEU A 405 14.66 -4.87 -11.71
C LEU A 405 15.01 -4.10 -12.99
N THR A 406 16.05 -4.50 -13.73
CA THR A 406 16.43 -3.85 -14.98
C THR A 406 15.32 -3.96 -16.02
N ILE A 407 14.66 -5.11 -16.12
CA ILE A 407 13.51 -5.30 -17.01
C ILE A 407 12.36 -4.37 -16.57
N VAL A 408 12.03 -4.32 -15.28
CA VAL A 408 11.00 -3.40 -14.75
C VAL A 408 11.35 -1.95 -15.09
N LEU A 409 12.56 -1.50 -14.78
CA LEU A 409 12.98 -0.12 -15.03
C LEU A 409 13.01 0.23 -16.52
N SER A 410 13.31 -0.71 -17.39
CA SER A 410 13.27 -0.48 -18.84
C SER A 410 11.85 -0.18 -19.36
N LYS A 411 10.83 -0.68 -18.68
CA LYS A 411 9.41 -0.50 -19.06
C LYS A 411 8.74 0.67 -18.35
N ILE A 412 8.88 0.73 -17.03
CA ILE A 412 8.16 1.71 -16.21
C ILE A 412 9.06 2.69 -15.46
N GLY A 413 10.39 2.57 -15.58
CA GLY A 413 11.34 3.38 -14.80
C GLY A 413 11.12 4.89 -14.95
N ARG A 414 10.75 5.34 -16.14
CA ARG A 414 10.43 6.75 -16.41
C ARG A 414 9.26 7.25 -15.56
N PHE A 415 8.27 6.39 -15.29
CA PHE A 415 7.09 6.75 -14.51
C PHE A 415 7.26 6.48 -13.01
N ALA A 416 7.99 5.43 -12.65
CA ALA A 416 8.04 4.93 -11.28
C ALA A 416 9.26 5.42 -10.48
N ALA A 417 10.42 5.60 -11.14
CA ALA A 417 11.68 5.86 -10.45
C ALA A 417 12.32 7.20 -10.77
N ILE A 418 12.10 7.74 -11.98
CA ILE A 418 12.75 8.98 -12.43
C ILE A 418 11.84 10.17 -12.18
N PRO A 419 12.34 11.27 -11.54
CA PRO A 419 11.57 12.50 -11.40
C PRO A 419 11.16 13.04 -12.76
N SER A 420 9.88 13.37 -12.92
CA SER A 420 9.33 14.00 -14.13
C SER A 420 9.30 15.53 -14.06
N PHE A 421 9.61 16.08 -12.88
CA PHE A 421 9.50 17.50 -12.57
C PHE A 421 8.08 18.03 -12.84
N HIS A 422 7.09 17.19 -12.48
CA HIS A 422 5.68 17.60 -12.50
C HIS A 422 5.40 18.46 -11.26
N THR A 423 5.77 19.74 -11.38
CA THR A 423 5.67 20.71 -10.28
C THR A 423 4.22 21.07 -9.98
N LEU A 424 3.98 21.77 -8.86
CA LEU A 424 2.66 22.26 -8.49
C LEU A 424 2.09 23.21 -9.57
N ASP A 425 2.92 24.08 -10.13
CA ASP A 425 2.48 25.03 -11.17
C ASP A 425 1.94 24.28 -12.39
N LYS A 426 2.67 23.29 -12.90
CA LYS A 426 2.20 22.45 -14.02
C LYS A 426 0.92 21.66 -13.67
N TYR A 427 0.78 21.28 -12.41
CA TYR A 427 -0.40 20.57 -11.95
C TYR A 427 -1.62 21.49 -11.90
N ILE A 428 -1.43 22.74 -11.44
CA ILE A 428 -2.48 23.76 -11.44
C ILE A 428 -2.84 24.13 -12.89
N GLU A 429 -1.88 24.41 -13.75
CA GLU A 429 -2.12 24.71 -15.17
C GLU A 429 -2.94 23.62 -15.88
N HIS A 430 -2.70 22.36 -15.50
CA HIS A 430 -3.48 21.24 -16.05
C HIS A 430 -4.89 21.16 -15.47
N GLY A 431 -5.07 21.44 -14.17
CA GLY A 431 -6.33 21.25 -13.45
C GLY A 431 -7.23 22.48 -13.35
N VAL A 432 -6.72 23.66 -13.63
CA VAL A 432 -7.42 24.95 -13.44
C VAL A 432 -7.44 25.74 -14.74
N LYS A 433 -8.60 26.25 -15.12
CA LYS A 433 -8.77 27.12 -16.30
C LYS A 433 -8.56 28.57 -15.89
N PRO A 434 -7.52 29.28 -16.41
CA PRO A 434 -7.23 30.68 -16.02
C PRO A 434 -8.39 31.61 -16.30
N GLU A 435 -9.14 31.41 -17.38
CA GLU A 435 -10.31 32.21 -17.73
C GLU A 435 -11.44 32.15 -16.70
N PHE A 436 -11.53 31.05 -15.93
CA PHE A 436 -12.49 30.95 -14.83
C PHE A 436 -11.99 31.66 -13.59
N LEU A 437 -10.71 31.52 -13.25
CA LEU A 437 -10.13 32.25 -12.13
C LEU A 437 -10.22 33.78 -12.34
N ALA A 438 -10.00 34.28 -13.55
CA ALA A 438 -10.11 35.71 -13.87
C ALA A 438 -11.52 36.30 -13.66
N ARG A 439 -12.53 35.46 -13.53
CA ARG A 439 -13.93 35.86 -13.27
C ARG A 439 -14.25 35.96 -11.77
N ILE A 440 -13.41 35.41 -10.90
CA ILE A 440 -13.60 35.44 -9.45
C ILE A 440 -13.05 36.78 -8.94
N LYS A 441 -13.84 37.48 -8.11
CA LYS A 441 -13.38 38.70 -7.45
C LYS A 441 -13.04 38.37 -5.97
N PRO A 442 -12.17 39.16 -5.33
CA PRO A 442 -11.93 39.07 -3.90
C PRO A 442 -13.24 39.12 -3.10
N ASP A 443 -13.30 38.35 -2.01
CA ASP A 443 -14.44 38.27 -1.10
C ASP A 443 -15.76 37.75 -1.70
N GLU A 444 -15.71 37.14 -2.88
CA GLU A 444 -16.89 36.49 -3.48
C GLU A 444 -17.13 35.09 -2.92
N LYS A 445 -18.37 34.63 -3.04
CA LYS A 445 -18.75 33.22 -2.86
C LYS A 445 -18.91 32.57 -4.21
N VAL A 446 -18.21 31.47 -4.44
CA VAL A 446 -18.15 30.80 -5.73
C VAL A 446 -18.71 29.39 -5.63
N CYS A 447 -19.56 29.01 -6.56
CA CYS A 447 -20.04 27.66 -6.73
C CYS A 447 -19.37 27.04 -7.96
N LEU A 448 -18.64 25.97 -7.73
CA LEU A 448 -18.01 25.19 -8.80
C LEU A 448 -18.94 24.07 -9.24
N ILE A 449 -19.32 24.07 -10.50
CA ILE A 449 -20.18 23.03 -11.08
C ILE A 449 -19.37 22.22 -12.07
N SER A 450 -19.58 20.91 -12.07
CA SER A 450 -19.01 20.00 -13.02
C SER A 450 -19.64 20.13 -14.41
N GLU A 451 -18.83 20.31 -15.45
CA GLU A 451 -19.28 20.30 -16.85
C GLU A 451 -19.58 18.89 -17.39
N HIS A 452 -19.12 17.83 -16.73
CA HIS A 452 -19.26 16.47 -17.24
C HIS A 452 -20.44 15.73 -16.59
N MET A 453 -21.62 16.11 -17.04
CA MET A 453 -22.80 15.26 -16.90
C MET A 453 -23.26 14.87 -18.31
N GLY A 454 -22.54 13.93 -18.93
CA GLY A 454 -23.12 13.12 -20.02
C GLY A 454 -24.23 12.22 -19.48
N GLU A 455 -25.01 11.65 -20.37
CA GLU A 455 -26.20 10.81 -20.06
C GLU A 455 -25.91 9.62 -19.11
N ASP A 456 -24.68 9.36 -18.74
CA ASP A 456 -24.23 8.30 -17.83
C ASP A 456 -24.08 8.82 -16.40
N VAL A 457 -25.23 9.08 -15.76
CA VAL A 457 -25.37 9.64 -14.40
C VAL A 457 -24.67 8.80 -13.31
N GLN A 458 -24.28 7.55 -13.60
CA GLN A 458 -23.65 6.67 -12.61
C GLN A 458 -22.13 6.89 -12.46
N ASN A 459 -21.46 7.36 -13.52
CA ASN A 459 -19.99 7.52 -13.55
C ASN A 459 -19.49 8.96 -13.69
N ALA A 460 -20.33 9.90 -14.08
CA ALA A 460 -19.98 11.28 -14.37
C ALA A 460 -19.57 12.14 -13.13
N PRO A 461 -20.18 11.99 -11.93
CA PRO A 461 -19.84 12.86 -10.78
C PRO A 461 -18.40 12.71 -10.32
N VAL A 462 -17.77 11.57 -10.58
CA VAL A 462 -16.45 11.22 -10.06
C VAL A 462 -15.32 11.93 -10.79
N ALA A 463 -15.43 12.08 -12.11
CA ALA A 463 -14.38 12.74 -12.92
C ALA A 463 -14.32 14.25 -12.69
N SER A 464 -15.43 14.84 -12.31
CA SER A 464 -15.60 16.29 -12.18
C SER A 464 -14.97 16.89 -10.92
N LEU A 465 -14.80 16.11 -9.86
CA LEU A 465 -14.25 16.60 -8.60
C LEU A 465 -12.73 16.51 -8.53
N LYS A 466 -12.08 15.85 -9.49
CA LYS A 466 -10.65 15.54 -9.46
C LYS A 466 -9.76 16.76 -9.22
N TYR A 467 -10.07 17.89 -9.82
CA TYR A 467 -9.26 19.10 -9.71
C TYR A 467 -9.95 20.25 -8.97
N ALA A 468 -11.20 20.05 -8.54
CA ALA A 468 -11.98 21.14 -7.97
C ALA A 468 -11.34 21.77 -6.73
N TYR A 469 -10.60 21.01 -5.91
CA TYR A 469 -9.89 21.54 -4.75
C TYR A 469 -8.74 22.49 -5.11
N LEU A 470 -8.23 22.44 -6.36
CA LEU A 470 -7.20 23.36 -6.84
C LEU A 470 -7.71 24.80 -7.01
N TYR A 471 -9.02 25.01 -7.07
CA TYR A 471 -9.62 26.34 -7.07
C TYR A 471 -9.66 26.99 -5.69
N SER A 472 -9.16 26.33 -4.62
CA SER A 472 -9.19 26.90 -3.27
C SER A 472 -8.25 28.11 -3.14
N SER A 473 -8.59 29.01 -2.23
CA SER A 473 -7.74 30.15 -1.85
C SER A 473 -6.37 29.73 -1.31
N TYR A 474 -6.20 28.47 -0.92
CA TYR A 474 -4.88 27.92 -0.57
C TYR A 474 -3.92 27.94 -1.78
N PHE A 475 -4.42 27.65 -2.99
CA PHE A 475 -3.62 27.66 -4.23
C PHE A 475 -3.64 29.02 -4.94
N HIS A 476 -4.59 29.88 -4.57
CA HIS A 476 -4.82 31.22 -5.14
C HIS A 476 -5.04 32.24 -4.03
N PRO A 477 -4.02 32.45 -3.16
CA PRO A 477 -4.17 33.30 -1.96
C PRO A 477 -4.47 34.76 -2.29
N GLU A 478 -4.17 35.20 -3.51
CA GLU A 478 -4.47 36.52 -4.02
C GLU A 478 -5.96 36.80 -4.23
N LEU A 479 -6.77 35.74 -4.37
CA LEU A 479 -8.19 35.85 -4.65
C LEU A 479 -9.06 36.02 -3.40
N ASN A 480 -8.64 35.42 -2.26
CA ASN A 480 -9.37 35.43 -0.98
C ASN A 480 -10.87 35.27 -1.13
N TYR A 481 -11.34 34.08 -1.48
CA TYR A 481 -12.75 33.80 -1.70
C TYR A 481 -13.19 32.46 -1.08
N ASP A 482 -14.47 32.36 -0.80
CA ASP A 482 -15.11 31.12 -0.38
C ASP A 482 -15.68 30.38 -1.58
N TYR A 483 -15.54 29.08 -1.61
CA TYR A 483 -16.16 28.29 -2.66
C TYR A 483 -16.79 27.01 -2.14
N SER A 484 -17.78 26.52 -2.89
CA SER A 484 -18.38 25.21 -2.71
C SER A 484 -18.35 24.45 -4.03
N ILE A 485 -18.45 23.12 -3.94
CA ILE A 485 -18.51 22.25 -5.10
C ILE A 485 -19.87 21.57 -5.12
N GLN A 486 -20.52 21.63 -6.28
CA GLN A 486 -21.79 20.94 -6.53
C GLN A 486 -21.55 19.78 -7.50
N ALA A 487 -22.03 18.61 -7.14
CA ALA A 487 -21.96 17.42 -7.98
C ALA A 487 -23.05 17.39 -9.06
N ALA A 488 -24.05 18.25 -8.97
CA ALA A 488 -25.15 18.31 -9.90
C ALA A 488 -25.18 19.67 -10.64
N LEU A 489 -25.57 19.68 -11.91
CA LEU A 489 -25.87 20.87 -12.70
C LEU A 489 -27.21 21.49 -12.25
N ASP A 490 -27.32 21.82 -10.99
CA ASP A 490 -28.46 22.59 -10.47
C ASP A 490 -28.00 23.98 -10.11
N PRO A 491 -28.19 24.97 -11.00
CA PRO A 491 -27.85 26.36 -10.70
C PRO A 491 -28.58 26.91 -9.47
N GLN A 492 -29.75 26.37 -9.12
CA GLN A 492 -30.52 26.79 -7.96
C GLN A 492 -29.86 26.39 -6.64
N ALA A 493 -29.05 25.31 -6.65
CA ALA A 493 -28.27 24.90 -5.49
C ALA A 493 -27.13 25.87 -5.15
N CYS A 494 -26.78 26.78 -6.05
CA CYS A 494 -25.67 27.73 -5.86
C CYS A 494 -26.10 29.09 -5.26
N ASP A 495 -27.38 29.34 -5.10
CA ASP A 495 -27.90 30.64 -4.62
C ASP A 495 -27.26 31.84 -5.34
N GLU A 496 -26.83 32.86 -4.61
CA GLU A 496 -26.22 34.10 -5.15
C GLU A 496 -24.73 33.94 -5.55
N ARG A 497 -24.22 32.74 -5.71
CA ARG A 497 -22.79 32.48 -6.01
C ARG A 497 -22.51 32.50 -7.50
N ILE A 498 -21.26 32.91 -7.84
CA ILE A 498 -20.76 32.77 -9.21
C ILE A 498 -20.61 31.27 -9.53
N ILE A 499 -21.16 30.87 -10.69
CA ILE A 499 -21.05 29.50 -11.20
C ILE A 499 -19.84 29.41 -12.11
N ILE A 500 -18.88 28.56 -11.73
CA ILE A 500 -17.68 28.31 -12.51
C ILE A 500 -17.65 26.83 -12.86
N PRO A 501 -17.66 26.47 -14.15
CA PRO A 501 -17.51 25.07 -14.54
C PRO A 501 -16.15 24.52 -14.11
N SER A 502 -16.14 23.36 -13.43
CA SER A 502 -14.91 22.65 -13.16
C SER A 502 -14.47 21.85 -14.39
N LYS A 503 -13.17 21.59 -14.51
CA LYS A 503 -12.59 20.85 -15.63
C LYS A 503 -12.79 19.35 -15.46
#